data_8c6f161309cf42cfdb5b4c950b4183c9
#
_entry.id   8c6f161309cf42cfdb5b4c950b4183c9
#
_cell.length_a   1.000
_cell.length_b   1.000
_cell.length_c   1.000
_cell.angle_alpha   90.00
_cell.angle_beta   90.00
_cell.angle_gamma   90.00
#
_symmetry.space_group_name_H-M   'P 1'
#
loop_
_entity.id
_entity.type
_entity.pdbx_description
1 polymer ?
#
loop_
_entity_poly.entity_id
_entity_poly.type
_entity_poly.pdbx_seq_one_letter_code
_entity_poly.pdbx_strand_id
1 'polypeptide(L)'
;MSKVVLVLSGGGAKALAHAGAFRALEQADLLPSHIVATSMGAVVGAALCAGMPFDQVRRRAMGIRRKDVAPFDPLVFVMGLFARSLFPASALRRAITSIVPRTRFEYLKTPLTVTATDLDSGELLLLGGPERRDIELVDALYASCALPLYFPPLEADGRRLGDGGLRAVLPLEPARRIVKDADLFVAVDVGPGFDERGGPSTNGDGPQPPDAPVPALLPRVVRMHGEAMRIMMAEQTERTLADWPRDAPRLVYVRAVAEREATFAVDRIQEYVEMGYQATKKALG
;
A
#
# COMPACT_ATOMS: atom_id res chain seq x y z
N MET A 1 -26.14 -7.60 -10.86
CA MET A 1 -24.71 -7.24 -11.05
C MET A 1 -23.91 -8.02 -10.04
N SER A 2 -22.80 -8.63 -10.48
CA SER A 2 -21.90 -9.35 -9.57
C SER A 2 -21.33 -8.42 -8.52
N LYS A 3 -21.31 -8.85 -7.27
CA LYS A 3 -20.71 -8.10 -6.16
C LYS A 3 -19.20 -8.31 -6.14
N VAL A 4 -18.47 -7.35 -6.69
CA VAL A 4 -17.00 -7.40 -6.80
C VAL A 4 -16.36 -6.72 -5.60
N VAL A 5 -15.37 -7.36 -4.99
CA VAL A 5 -14.51 -6.79 -3.95
C VAL A 5 -13.10 -6.63 -4.50
N LEU A 6 -12.59 -5.40 -4.43
CA LEU A 6 -11.22 -5.10 -4.84
C LEU A 6 -10.30 -5.06 -3.62
N VAL A 7 -9.25 -5.86 -3.66
CA VAL A 7 -8.25 -5.96 -2.60
C VAL A 7 -6.93 -5.39 -3.11
N LEU A 8 -6.43 -4.35 -2.42
CA LEU A 8 -5.24 -3.61 -2.84
C LEU A 8 -4.10 -3.80 -1.83
N SER A 9 -3.00 -4.36 -2.27
CA SER A 9 -1.83 -4.56 -1.41
C SER A 9 -1.09 -3.25 -1.09
N GLY A 10 -0.29 -3.28 -0.01
CA GLY A 10 0.77 -2.32 0.21
C GLY A 10 1.91 -2.48 -0.81
N GLY A 11 2.74 -1.43 -0.99
CA GLY A 11 3.88 -1.53 -1.92
C GLY A 11 4.55 -0.19 -2.28
N GLY A 12 4.39 0.84 -1.46
CA GLY A 12 5.02 2.14 -1.68
C GLY A 12 4.57 2.78 -3.00
N ALA A 13 5.51 3.33 -3.78
CA ALA A 13 5.20 4.00 -5.06
C ALA A 13 4.59 3.05 -6.10
N LYS A 14 4.88 1.74 -6.04
CA LYS A 14 4.27 0.71 -6.91
C LYS A 14 2.73 0.69 -6.79
N ALA A 15 2.18 1.16 -5.67
CA ALA A 15 0.73 1.19 -5.45
C ALA A 15 -0.04 2.01 -6.50
N LEU A 16 0.62 2.87 -7.27
CA LEU A 16 -0.03 3.57 -8.38
C LEU A 16 -0.49 2.62 -9.50
N ALA A 17 0.04 1.40 -9.56
CA ALA A 17 -0.47 0.34 -10.43
C ALA A 17 -1.94 0.00 -10.14
N HIS A 18 -2.40 0.18 -8.88
CA HIS A 18 -3.81 -0.03 -8.51
C HIS A 18 -4.77 0.90 -9.29
N ALA A 19 -4.35 2.12 -9.61
CA ALA A 19 -5.17 3.02 -10.43
C ALA A 19 -5.31 2.47 -11.87
N GLY A 20 -4.25 1.91 -12.43
CA GLY A 20 -4.30 1.22 -13.73
C GLY A 20 -5.18 -0.02 -13.68
N ALA A 21 -5.06 -0.83 -12.63
CA ALA A 21 -5.91 -2.00 -12.42
C ALA A 21 -7.39 -1.63 -12.32
N PHE A 22 -7.72 -0.57 -11.58
CA PHE A 22 -9.08 -0.07 -11.45
C PHE A 22 -9.65 0.36 -12.82
N ARG A 23 -8.86 1.03 -13.66
CA ARG A 23 -9.27 1.40 -15.02
C ARG A 23 -9.59 0.17 -15.88
N ALA A 24 -8.81 -0.91 -15.75
CA ALA A 24 -9.10 -2.15 -16.47
C ALA A 24 -10.41 -2.81 -15.99
N LEU A 25 -10.68 -2.77 -14.67
CA LEU A 25 -11.96 -3.23 -14.10
C LEU A 25 -13.14 -2.39 -14.58
N GLU A 26 -12.99 -1.07 -14.61
CA GLU A 26 -14.02 -0.16 -15.12
C GLU A 26 -14.39 -0.49 -16.59
N GLN A 27 -13.39 -0.75 -17.43
CA GLN A 27 -13.60 -1.14 -18.83
C GLN A 27 -14.23 -2.53 -19.01
N ALA A 28 -14.10 -3.39 -18.01
CA ALA A 28 -14.70 -4.73 -17.98
C ALA A 28 -16.07 -4.77 -17.29
N ASP A 29 -16.65 -3.61 -16.92
CA ASP A 29 -17.89 -3.50 -16.14
C ASP A 29 -17.84 -4.24 -14.78
N LEU A 30 -16.65 -4.34 -14.18
CA LEU A 30 -16.38 -5.00 -12.90
C LEU A 30 -16.07 -3.97 -11.80
N LEU A 31 -16.83 -2.88 -11.73
CA LEU A 31 -16.63 -1.88 -10.67
C LEU A 31 -16.83 -2.48 -9.28
N PRO A 32 -15.90 -2.23 -8.34
CA PRO A 32 -16.00 -2.81 -7.02
C PRO A 32 -17.11 -2.18 -6.19
N SER A 33 -17.84 -3.02 -5.47
CA SER A 33 -18.82 -2.62 -4.45
C SER A 33 -18.18 -2.31 -3.11
N HIS A 34 -16.93 -2.75 -2.89
CA HIS A 34 -16.12 -2.51 -1.69
C HIS A 34 -14.63 -2.59 -2.04
N ILE A 35 -13.81 -1.74 -1.44
CA ILE A 35 -12.36 -1.81 -1.52
C ILE A 35 -11.78 -2.08 -0.13
N VAL A 36 -10.89 -3.08 -0.02
CA VAL A 36 -10.11 -3.35 1.19
C VAL A 36 -8.63 -3.19 0.85
N ALA A 37 -7.93 -2.35 1.60
CA ALA A 37 -6.61 -1.93 1.17
C ALA A 37 -5.61 -1.69 2.31
N THR A 38 -4.33 -1.86 2.00
CA THR A 38 -3.20 -1.71 2.92
C THR A 38 -2.24 -0.63 2.43
N SER A 39 -1.71 0.18 3.36
CA SER A 39 -0.61 1.12 3.14
C SER A 39 -0.89 2.08 1.96
N MET A 40 0.06 2.29 1.06
CA MET A 40 -0.14 3.14 -0.12
C MET A 40 -1.27 2.63 -1.05
N GLY A 41 -1.59 1.34 -1.03
CA GLY A 41 -2.80 0.82 -1.68
C GLY A 41 -4.08 1.42 -1.11
N ALA A 42 -4.13 1.67 0.20
CA ALA A 42 -5.26 2.35 0.84
C ALA A 42 -5.37 3.82 0.41
N VAL A 43 -4.25 4.51 0.20
CA VAL A 43 -4.24 5.91 -0.29
C VAL A 43 -4.81 6.00 -1.70
N VAL A 44 -4.38 5.10 -2.60
CA VAL A 44 -4.94 5.01 -3.96
C VAL A 44 -6.42 4.60 -3.89
N GLY A 45 -6.74 3.57 -3.11
CA GLY A 45 -8.11 3.11 -2.88
C GLY A 45 -9.04 4.21 -2.40
N ALA A 46 -8.59 5.06 -1.46
CA ALA A 46 -9.37 6.19 -0.95
C ALA A 46 -9.69 7.22 -2.05
N ALA A 47 -8.71 7.54 -2.91
CA ALA A 47 -8.93 8.44 -4.04
C ALA A 47 -9.96 7.87 -5.03
N LEU A 48 -9.88 6.57 -5.33
CA LEU A 48 -10.84 5.85 -6.19
C LEU A 48 -12.23 5.80 -5.53
N CYS A 49 -12.32 5.44 -4.25
CA CYS A 49 -13.57 5.41 -3.50
C CYS A 49 -14.24 6.79 -3.39
N ALA A 50 -13.48 7.87 -3.38
CA ALA A 50 -14.00 9.23 -3.45
C ALA A 50 -14.59 9.56 -4.83
N GLY A 51 -14.47 8.67 -5.80
CA GLY A 51 -14.94 8.85 -7.18
C GLY A 51 -14.07 9.82 -7.98
N MET A 52 -12.79 9.92 -7.65
CA MET A 52 -11.87 10.73 -8.45
C MET A 52 -11.64 10.06 -9.82
N PRO A 53 -11.75 10.82 -10.92
CA PRO A 53 -11.42 10.31 -12.23
C PRO A 53 -9.96 9.83 -12.29
N PHE A 54 -9.72 8.74 -13.01
CA PHE A 54 -8.39 8.13 -13.18
C PHE A 54 -7.30 9.16 -13.51
N ASP A 55 -7.53 10.05 -14.47
CA ASP A 55 -6.56 11.07 -14.86
C ASP A 55 -6.24 12.07 -13.73
N GLN A 56 -7.19 12.31 -12.85
CA GLN A 56 -6.95 13.18 -11.69
C GLN A 56 -6.09 12.48 -10.64
N VAL A 57 -6.34 11.20 -10.35
CA VAL A 57 -5.50 10.38 -9.45
C VAL A 57 -4.07 10.36 -9.99
N ARG A 58 -3.91 10.05 -11.29
CA ARG A 58 -2.62 10.01 -11.96
C ARG A 58 -1.88 11.35 -11.88
N ARG A 59 -2.52 12.47 -12.23
CA ARG A 59 -1.90 13.81 -12.17
C ARG A 59 -1.45 14.19 -10.76
N ARG A 60 -2.28 13.90 -9.75
CA ARG A 60 -1.93 14.20 -8.35
C ARG A 60 -0.73 13.37 -7.89
N ALA A 61 -0.71 12.09 -8.21
CA ALA A 61 0.39 11.21 -7.89
C ALA A 61 1.71 11.63 -8.57
N MET A 62 1.65 12.00 -9.86
CA MET A 62 2.83 12.52 -10.59
C MET A 62 3.36 13.84 -10.04
N GLY A 63 2.57 14.59 -9.29
CA GLY A 63 2.99 15.81 -8.60
C GLY A 63 3.84 15.55 -7.35
N ILE A 64 3.88 14.32 -6.83
CA ILE A 64 4.64 13.96 -5.64
C ILE A 64 6.10 13.75 -6.01
N ARG A 65 6.99 14.44 -5.29
CA ARG A 65 8.43 14.22 -5.39
C ARG A 65 8.92 13.43 -4.20
N ARG A 66 10.01 12.70 -4.38
CA ARG A 66 10.65 11.92 -3.30
C ARG A 66 10.89 12.73 -2.03
N LYS A 67 11.38 13.98 -2.17
CA LYS A 67 11.61 14.89 -1.04
C LYS A 67 10.34 15.27 -0.27
N ASP A 68 9.17 15.12 -0.88
CA ASP A 68 7.89 15.45 -0.25
C ASP A 68 7.44 14.32 0.69
N VAL A 69 7.82 13.06 0.40
CA VAL A 69 7.49 11.86 1.20
C VAL A 69 8.62 11.48 2.15
N ALA A 70 9.85 11.51 1.67
CA ALA A 70 11.05 11.09 2.38
C ALA A 70 12.10 12.21 2.37
N PRO A 71 11.85 13.33 3.08
CA PRO A 71 12.82 14.42 3.17
C PRO A 71 14.07 13.93 3.89
N PHE A 72 15.22 14.19 3.30
CA PHE A 72 16.50 13.90 3.94
C PHE A 72 16.73 14.93 5.05
N ASP A 73 16.81 14.46 6.29
CA ASP A 73 17.18 15.29 7.44
C ASP A 73 18.51 14.79 8.03
N PRO A 74 19.63 15.51 7.83
CA PRO A 74 20.92 15.12 8.39
C PRO A 74 20.94 15.06 9.92
N LEU A 75 20.06 15.80 10.63
CA LEU A 75 19.97 15.75 12.08
C LEU A 75 19.53 14.37 12.59
N VAL A 76 18.72 13.63 11.83
CA VAL A 76 18.31 12.27 12.18
C VAL A 76 19.54 11.36 12.34
N PHE A 77 20.58 11.57 11.54
CA PHE A 77 21.82 10.81 11.66
C PHE A 77 22.66 11.22 12.88
N VAL A 78 22.61 12.50 13.25
CA VAL A 78 23.29 13.00 14.46
C VAL A 78 22.56 12.52 15.72
N MET A 79 21.24 12.46 15.71
CA MET A 79 20.44 11.95 16.82
C MET A 79 20.52 10.42 16.96
N GLY A 80 20.86 9.69 15.88
CA GLY A 80 21.11 8.26 15.89
C GLY A 80 19.99 7.45 16.56
N LEU A 81 20.34 6.72 17.63
CA LEU A 81 19.43 5.87 18.41
C LEU A 81 18.29 6.64 19.12
N PHE A 82 18.38 7.94 19.24
CA PHE A 82 17.35 8.77 19.90
C PHE A 82 16.29 9.28 18.92
N ALA A 83 16.47 9.10 17.62
CA ALA A 83 15.46 9.47 16.63
C ALA A 83 14.28 8.48 16.69
N ARG A 84 13.06 9.01 16.80
CA ARG A 84 11.83 8.18 16.82
C ARG A 84 11.51 7.53 15.48
N SER A 85 11.98 8.11 14.38
CA SER A 85 11.77 7.64 13.00
C SER A 85 12.70 8.37 12.03
N LEU A 86 12.87 7.83 10.82
CA LEU A 86 13.69 8.43 9.77
C LEU A 86 13.04 9.67 9.14
N PHE A 87 11.69 9.68 9.04
CA PHE A 87 10.94 10.76 8.39
C PHE A 87 9.86 11.30 9.33
N PRO A 88 9.56 12.61 9.26
CA PRO A 88 8.53 13.21 10.08
C PRO A 88 7.12 12.82 9.61
N ALA A 89 6.19 12.65 10.55
CA ALA A 89 4.78 12.37 10.26
C ALA A 89 4.15 13.37 9.28
N SER A 90 4.54 14.63 9.37
CA SER A 90 4.02 15.70 8.52
C SER A 90 4.32 15.51 7.02
N ALA A 91 5.43 14.84 6.67
CA ALA A 91 5.78 14.55 5.29
C ALA A 91 4.78 13.55 4.68
N LEU A 92 4.55 12.42 5.35
CA LEU A 92 3.59 11.41 4.90
C LEU A 92 2.16 11.97 4.85
N ARG A 93 1.73 12.72 5.86
CA ARG A 93 0.40 13.37 5.87
C ARG A 93 0.21 14.33 4.70
N ARG A 94 1.22 15.15 4.37
CA ARG A 94 1.17 16.02 3.18
C ARG A 94 1.04 15.22 1.89
N ALA A 95 1.80 14.14 1.75
CA ALA A 95 1.71 13.26 0.57
C ALA A 95 0.32 12.65 0.44
N ILE A 96 -0.25 12.12 1.52
CA ILE A 96 -1.61 11.56 1.54
C ILE A 96 -2.63 12.64 1.12
N THR A 97 -2.60 13.81 1.74
CA THR A 97 -3.57 14.89 1.46
C THR A 97 -3.39 15.53 0.09
N SER A 98 -2.25 15.34 -0.57
CA SER A 98 -2.05 15.76 -1.96
C SER A 98 -2.76 14.83 -2.96
N ILE A 99 -2.92 13.54 -2.61
CA ILE A 99 -3.58 12.54 -3.45
C ILE A 99 -5.08 12.49 -3.14
N VAL A 100 -5.42 12.31 -1.87
CA VAL A 100 -6.79 12.07 -1.43
C VAL A 100 -7.50 13.40 -1.18
N PRO A 101 -8.75 13.60 -1.63
CA PRO A 101 -9.53 14.75 -1.25
C PRO A 101 -9.78 14.74 0.26
N ARG A 102 -9.86 15.92 0.88
CA ARG A 102 -10.22 16.04 2.30
C ARG A 102 -11.68 15.62 2.47
N THR A 103 -11.89 14.39 2.86
CA THR A 103 -13.21 13.79 3.02
C THR A 103 -13.20 12.82 4.20
N ARG A 104 -14.35 12.33 4.56
CA ARG A 104 -14.56 11.32 5.59
C ARG A 104 -15.02 10.00 4.95
N PHE A 105 -14.93 8.89 5.67
CA PHE A 105 -15.37 7.58 5.17
C PHE A 105 -16.82 7.60 4.69
N GLU A 106 -17.68 8.33 5.38
CA GLU A 106 -19.12 8.41 5.06
C GLU A 106 -19.43 9.07 3.71
N TYR A 107 -18.50 9.88 3.19
CA TYR A 107 -18.67 10.59 1.92
C TYR A 107 -18.02 9.87 0.74
N LEU A 108 -17.42 8.70 0.97
CA LEU A 108 -16.88 7.90 -0.11
C LEU A 108 -18.02 7.26 -0.92
N LYS A 109 -17.92 7.30 -2.24
CA LYS A 109 -18.92 6.73 -3.15
C LYS A 109 -18.93 5.19 -3.10
N THR A 110 -17.76 4.60 -2.88
CA THR A 110 -17.57 3.17 -2.68
C THR A 110 -17.04 2.95 -1.26
N PRO A 111 -17.59 2.02 -0.48
CA PRO A 111 -17.07 1.67 0.83
C PRO A 111 -15.59 1.29 0.77
N LEU A 112 -14.81 1.81 1.72
CA LEU A 112 -13.39 1.53 1.90
C LEU A 112 -13.12 0.98 3.29
N THR A 113 -12.35 -0.09 3.38
CA THR A 113 -11.74 -0.56 4.62
C THR A 113 -10.23 -0.48 4.50
N VAL A 114 -9.61 0.14 5.48
CA VAL A 114 -8.16 0.35 5.56
C VAL A 114 -7.59 -0.51 6.68
N THR A 115 -6.52 -1.26 6.41
CA THR A 115 -5.85 -2.05 7.45
C THR A 115 -4.82 -1.20 8.20
N ALA A 116 -4.70 -1.41 9.50
CA ALA A 116 -3.62 -0.91 10.33
C ALA A 116 -3.22 -1.97 11.35
N THR A 117 -2.03 -1.86 11.93
CA THR A 117 -1.54 -2.77 12.97
C THR A 117 -1.42 -2.02 14.28
N ASP A 118 -2.02 -2.52 15.33
CA ASP A 118 -1.73 -2.09 16.71
C ASP A 118 -0.34 -2.62 17.08
N LEU A 119 0.61 -1.71 17.30
CA LEU A 119 2.00 -2.09 17.55
C LEU A 119 2.24 -2.64 18.96
N ASP A 120 1.29 -2.46 19.87
CA ASP A 120 1.40 -2.96 21.24
C ASP A 120 0.89 -4.39 21.37
N SER A 121 -0.25 -4.70 20.73
CA SER A 121 -0.86 -6.04 20.77
C SER A 121 -0.51 -6.92 19.54
N GLY A 122 -0.09 -6.32 18.44
CA GLY A 122 0.04 -7.00 17.14
C GLY A 122 -1.30 -7.28 16.45
N GLU A 123 -2.41 -6.74 16.94
CA GLU A 123 -3.74 -6.91 16.36
C GLU A 123 -3.86 -6.21 15.01
N LEU A 124 -4.49 -6.88 14.02
CA LEU A 124 -4.89 -6.24 12.77
C LEU A 124 -6.19 -5.47 12.97
N LEU A 125 -6.17 -4.19 12.74
CA LEU A 125 -7.33 -3.30 12.82
C LEU A 125 -7.89 -3.01 11.43
N LEU A 126 -9.22 -2.93 11.33
CA LEU A 126 -9.96 -2.64 10.11
C LEU A 126 -10.68 -1.30 10.26
N LEU A 127 -10.06 -0.25 9.74
CA LEU A 127 -10.50 1.14 9.89
C LEU A 127 -11.45 1.52 8.75
N GLY A 128 -12.50 2.29 9.04
CA GLY A 128 -13.52 2.68 8.06
C GLY A 128 -14.51 1.56 7.70
N GLY A 129 -14.27 0.33 8.17
CA GLY A 129 -15.20 -0.78 8.08
C GLY A 129 -16.36 -0.65 9.08
N PRO A 130 -17.25 -1.67 9.15
CA PRO A 130 -18.41 -1.64 10.04
C PRO A 130 -18.07 -1.42 11.53
N GLU A 131 -16.88 -1.86 11.95
CA GLU A 131 -16.47 -1.93 13.35
C GLU A 131 -15.78 -0.65 13.86
N ARG A 132 -15.17 0.16 12.97
CA ARG A 132 -14.43 1.38 13.33
C ARG A 132 -14.59 2.50 12.30
N ARG A 133 -15.61 3.32 12.47
CA ARG A 133 -15.91 4.50 11.63
C ARG A 133 -15.57 5.84 12.29
N ASP A 134 -15.13 5.82 13.52
CA ASP A 134 -14.87 6.98 14.38
C ASP A 134 -13.51 7.66 14.11
N ILE A 135 -12.66 7.06 13.28
CA ILE A 135 -11.37 7.63 12.88
C ILE A 135 -11.49 8.47 11.61
N GLU A 136 -10.80 9.61 11.57
CA GLU A 136 -10.70 10.42 10.35
C GLU A 136 -9.98 9.67 9.22
N LEU A 137 -10.46 9.82 7.98
CA LEU A 137 -9.89 9.11 6.82
C LEU A 137 -8.38 9.32 6.68
N VAL A 138 -7.91 10.58 6.84
CA VAL A 138 -6.47 10.89 6.71
C VAL A 138 -5.65 10.22 7.81
N ASP A 139 -6.20 10.09 9.02
CA ASP A 139 -5.54 9.41 10.13
C ASP A 139 -5.48 7.90 9.91
N ALA A 140 -6.55 7.30 9.42
CA ALA A 140 -6.57 5.90 9.04
C ALA A 140 -5.53 5.58 7.94
N LEU A 141 -5.47 6.42 6.90
CA LEU A 141 -4.50 6.29 5.82
C LEU A 141 -3.06 6.49 6.32
N TYR A 142 -2.86 7.46 7.21
CA TYR A 142 -1.55 7.67 7.85
C TYR A 142 -1.13 6.44 8.65
N ALA A 143 -1.99 5.93 9.53
CA ALA A 143 -1.71 4.74 10.32
C ALA A 143 -1.34 3.55 9.43
N SER A 144 -2.14 3.32 8.38
CA SER A 144 -1.91 2.24 7.41
C SER A 144 -0.56 2.34 6.67
N CYS A 145 -0.01 3.55 6.54
CA CYS A 145 1.27 3.81 5.86
C CYS A 145 2.44 4.05 6.82
N ALA A 146 2.19 4.07 8.14
CA ALA A 146 3.21 4.36 9.14
C ALA A 146 4.10 3.14 9.41
N LEU A 147 4.94 2.79 8.42
CA LEU A 147 5.89 1.68 8.54
C LEU A 147 6.94 2.02 9.62
N PRO A 148 7.10 1.16 10.66
CA PRO A 148 8.09 1.36 11.71
C PRO A 148 9.49 1.58 11.14
N LEU A 149 10.30 2.35 11.84
CA LEU A 149 11.58 2.90 11.43
C LEU A 149 11.44 4.11 10.50
N TYR A 150 10.56 4.06 9.50
CA TYR A 150 10.41 5.15 8.52
C TYR A 150 9.55 6.29 9.05
N PHE A 151 8.41 5.98 9.69
CA PHE A 151 7.48 6.98 10.21
C PHE A 151 7.07 6.66 11.66
N PRO A 152 6.78 7.69 12.47
CA PRO A 152 6.27 7.45 13.80
C PRO A 152 4.84 6.86 13.74
N PRO A 153 4.43 6.01 14.69
CA PRO A 153 3.08 5.49 14.74
C PRO A 153 2.05 6.61 14.95
N LEU A 154 0.80 6.35 14.56
CA LEU A 154 -0.33 7.16 14.98
C LEU A 154 -0.71 6.78 16.41
N GLU A 155 -0.71 7.74 17.30
CA GLU A 155 -1.27 7.55 18.63
C GLU A 155 -2.77 7.92 18.60
N ALA A 156 -3.64 6.93 18.81
CA ALA A 156 -5.08 7.09 18.83
C ALA A 156 -5.72 6.11 19.81
N ASP A 157 -6.66 6.59 20.63
CA ASP A 157 -7.40 5.79 21.62
C ASP A 157 -6.51 4.95 22.55
N GLY A 158 -5.37 5.50 22.97
CA GLY A 158 -4.40 4.82 23.83
C GLY A 158 -3.62 3.69 23.14
N ARG A 159 -3.69 3.55 21.82
CA ARG A 159 -2.98 2.58 21.00
C ARG A 159 -1.97 3.26 20.09
N ARG A 160 -0.93 2.54 19.71
CA ARG A 160 0.06 2.96 18.70
C ARG A 160 -0.18 2.20 17.39
N LEU A 161 -0.70 2.90 16.40
CA LEU A 161 -1.07 2.29 15.12
C LEU A 161 0.02 2.48 14.08
N GLY A 162 0.41 1.41 13.44
CA GLY A 162 1.40 1.37 12.36
C GLY A 162 0.88 0.68 11.12
N ASP A 163 1.77 0.51 10.13
CA ASP A 163 1.45 -0.02 8.80
C ASP A 163 0.70 -1.35 8.86
N GLY A 164 -0.41 -1.42 8.13
CA GLY A 164 -1.22 -2.64 8.02
C GLY A 164 -0.47 -3.81 7.39
N GLY A 165 0.56 -3.53 6.58
CA GLY A 165 1.41 -4.54 5.95
C GLY A 165 2.23 -5.38 6.92
N LEU A 166 2.38 -4.95 8.18
CA LEU A 166 2.98 -5.80 9.21
C LEU A 166 2.15 -7.07 9.47
N ARG A 167 0.84 -7.03 9.20
CA ARG A 167 -0.10 -8.13 9.45
C ARG A 167 -0.81 -8.64 8.20
N ALA A 168 -1.05 -7.77 7.22
CA ALA A 168 -1.79 -8.11 6.00
C ALA A 168 -1.36 -7.20 4.84
N VAL A 169 -0.27 -7.56 4.16
CA VAL A 169 0.20 -6.82 2.96
C VAL A 169 -0.88 -6.87 1.88
N LEU A 170 -1.40 -8.05 1.58
CA LEU A 170 -2.54 -8.27 0.70
C LEU A 170 -3.73 -8.72 1.56
N PRO A 171 -4.68 -7.84 1.92
CA PRO A 171 -5.70 -8.10 2.94
C PRO A 171 -6.89 -8.94 2.43
N LEU A 172 -6.61 -10.13 1.85
CA LEU A 172 -7.63 -11.05 1.30
C LEU A 172 -8.55 -11.63 2.36
N GLU A 173 -7.99 -12.18 3.44
CA GLU A 173 -8.78 -12.76 4.53
C GLU A 173 -9.66 -11.68 5.20
N PRO A 174 -9.14 -10.50 5.56
CA PRO A 174 -9.98 -9.40 6.03
C PRO A 174 -11.12 -9.04 5.06
N ALA A 175 -10.83 -8.97 3.77
CA ALA A 175 -11.84 -8.65 2.76
C ALA A 175 -12.96 -9.70 2.72
N ARG A 176 -12.62 -10.99 2.75
CA ARG A 176 -13.59 -12.08 2.78
C ARG A 176 -14.44 -12.07 4.06
N ARG A 177 -13.85 -11.71 5.19
CA ARG A 177 -14.55 -11.60 6.48
C ARG A 177 -15.57 -10.47 6.50
N ILE A 178 -15.24 -9.33 5.85
CA ILE A 178 -16.09 -8.14 5.82
C ILE A 178 -17.23 -8.31 4.81
N VAL A 179 -16.92 -8.83 3.61
CA VAL A 179 -17.89 -8.92 2.51
C VAL A 179 -18.19 -10.39 2.21
N LYS A 180 -19.07 -10.97 3.04
CA LYS A 180 -19.41 -12.41 3.01
C LYS A 180 -20.22 -12.82 1.78
N ASP A 181 -20.91 -11.90 1.15
CA ASP A 181 -21.81 -12.09 0.01
C ASP A 181 -21.18 -11.60 -1.32
N ALA A 182 -19.85 -11.56 -1.37
CA ALA A 182 -19.13 -11.23 -2.60
C ALA A 182 -19.18 -12.41 -3.59
N ASP A 183 -19.35 -12.09 -4.89
CA ASP A 183 -19.28 -13.08 -5.97
C ASP A 183 -17.86 -13.24 -6.52
N LEU A 184 -17.08 -12.16 -6.48
CA LEU A 184 -15.74 -12.09 -7.05
C LEU A 184 -14.82 -11.23 -6.17
N PHE A 185 -13.63 -11.75 -5.88
CA PHE A 185 -12.52 -10.99 -5.34
C PHE A 185 -11.47 -10.75 -6.44
N VAL A 186 -11.09 -9.49 -6.61
CA VAL A 186 -9.94 -9.12 -7.45
C VAL A 186 -8.85 -8.59 -6.54
N ALA A 187 -7.76 -9.33 -6.44
CA ALA A 187 -6.62 -8.99 -5.60
C ALA A 187 -5.48 -8.46 -6.46
N VAL A 188 -5.19 -7.18 -6.32
CA VAL A 188 -4.09 -6.54 -7.04
C VAL A 188 -2.90 -6.41 -6.11
N ASP A 189 -1.83 -7.10 -6.44
CA ASP A 189 -0.62 -7.17 -5.65
C ASP A 189 0.55 -6.43 -6.30
N VAL A 190 1.12 -5.51 -5.53
CA VAL A 190 2.34 -4.76 -5.82
C VAL A 190 3.33 -4.83 -4.65
N GLY A 191 3.00 -5.65 -3.65
CA GLY A 191 3.81 -5.86 -2.47
C GLY A 191 5.14 -6.55 -2.75
N PRO A 192 5.96 -6.79 -1.74
CA PRO A 192 7.12 -7.63 -1.86
C PRO A 192 6.76 -9.07 -2.27
N GLY A 193 7.62 -9.70 -3.06
CA GLY A 193 7.46 -11.09 -3.50
C GLY A 193 8.82 -11.77 -3.68
N PHE A 194 8.81 -13.10 -3.81
CA PHE A 194 10.02 -13.86 -4.14
C PHE A 194 10.25 -13.98 -5.65
N ASP A 195 9.26 -13.57 -6.45
CA ASP A 195 9.29 -13.49 -7.91
C ASP A 195 9.90 -12.18 -8.45
N GLU A 196 10.32 -11.27 -7.55
CA GLU A 196 10.82 -9.95 -7.92
C GLU A 196 12.11 -10.03 -8.75
N ARG A 197 12.11 -9.32 -9.88
CA ARG A 197 13.26 -9.18 -10.77
C ARG A 197 13.95 -7.83 -10.51
N GLY A 198 15.28 -7.84 -10.58
CA GLY A 198 16.08 -6.64 -10.35
C GLY A 198 16.17 -6.29 -8.87
N GLY A 199 17.32 -5.97 -8.42
CA GLY A 199 17.69 -5.52 -7.09
C GLY A 199 19.18 -5.37 -7.07
N PRO A 200 19.78 -4.56 -6.17
CA PRO A 200 21.20 -4.43 -6.11
C PRO A 200 21.80 -5.81 -5.89
N SER A 201 22.85 -6.10 -6.64
CA SER A 201 23.74 -7.22 -6.36
C SER A 201 24.10 -7.16 -4.87
N THR A 202 23.88 -8.25 -4.15
CA THR A 202 24.24 -8.39 -2.73
C THR A 202 25.74 -8.28 -2.48
N ASN A 203 26.52 -8.29 -3.54
CA ASN A 203 27.97 -8.03 -3.54
C ASN A 203 28.17 -6.57 -3.96
N GLY A 204 28.58 -5.72 -3.02
CA GLY A 204 28.67 -4.25 -3.13
C GLY A 204 29.56 -3.66 -4.23
N ASP A 205 29.83 -4.37 -5.32
CA ASP A 205 30.79 -4.02 -6.38
C ASP A 205 30.15 -3.69 -7.74
N GLY A 206 28.80 -3.61 -7.82
CA GLY A 206 28.12 -3.18 -9.05
C GLY A 206 27.77 -1.69 -9.03
N PRO A 207 27.71 -0.98 -10.19
CA PRO A 207 27.20 0.38 -10.22
C PRO A 207 25.78 0.39 -9.70
N GLN A 208 25.53 1.12 -8.59
CA GLN A 208 24.19 1.35 -8.09
C GLN A 208 23.38 2.07 -9.18
N PRO A 209 22.16 1.64 -9.46
CA PRO A 209 21.29 2.43 -10.31
C PRO A 209 21.16 3.83 -9.69
N PRO A 210 21.11 4.90 -10.51
CA PRO A 210 21.07 6.29 -10.05
C PRO A 210 19.89 6.61 -9.12
N ASP A 211 18.93 5.70 -9.00
CA ASP A 211 17.68 5.83 -8.25
C ASP A 211 17.61 4.89 -7.05
N ALA A 212 18.71 4.44 -6.49
CA ALA A 212 18.71 3.69 -5.24
C ALA A 212 17.90 4.49 -4.20
N PRO A 213 16.75 3.99 -3.74
CA PRO A 213 15.78 4.77 -2.96
C PRO A 213 16.29 5.13 -1.57
N VAL A 214 17.41 4.58 -1.20
CA VAL A 214 18.04 4.78 0.09
C VAL A 214 19.45 5.29 -0.14
N PRO A 215 19.84 6.46 0.39
CA PRO A 215 21.20 6.94 0.26
C PRO A 215 22.21 5.85 0.65
N ALA A 216 23.29 5.72 -0.08
CA ALA A 216 24.40 4.80 0.25
C ALA A 216 24.94 4.98 1.68
N LEU A 217 24.60 6.10 2.31
CA LEU A 217 24.90 6.47 3.70
C LEU A 217 23.97 5.81 4.74
N LEU A 218 22.87 5.13 4.37
CA LEU A 218 22.07 4.46 5.41
C LEU A 218 22.86 3.31 6.02
N PRO A 219 22.89 3.23 7.37
CA PRO A 219 23.57 2.16 8.07
C PRO A 219 23.15 0.79 7.53
N ARG A 220 24.07 -0.17 7.46
CA ARG A 220 23.79 -1.56 7.05
C ARG A 220 22.57 -2.14 7.78
N VAL A 221 22.36 -1.73 9.03
CA VAL A 221 21.23 -2.15 9.88
C VAL A 221 19.87 -1.78 9.23
N VAL A 222 19.72 -0.59 8.68
CA VAL A 222 18.45 -0.17 8.03
C VAL A 222 18.17 -1.01 6.78
N ARG A 223 19.21 -1.32 6.00
CA ARG A 223 19.07 -2.20 4.84
C ARG A 223 18.69 -3.63 5.25
N MET A 224 19.35 -4.18 6.27
CA MET A 224 19.04 -5.51 6.82
C MET A 224 17.62 -5.56 7.37
N HIS A 225 17.17 -4.50 8.06
CA HIS A 225 15.77 -4.41 8.52
C HIS A 225 14.79 -4.43 7.32
N GLY A 226 15.06 -3.64 6.28
CA GLY A 226 14.25 -3.61 5.06
C GLY A 226 14.18 -4.98 4.38
N GLU A 227 15.29 -5.72 4.30
CA GLU A 227 15.32 -7.08 3.74
C GLU A 227 14.49 -8.07 4.59
N ALA A 228 14.63 -8.02 5.92
CA ALA A 228 13.83 -8.87 6.81
C ALA A 228 12.34 -8.59 6.66
N MET A 229 11.95 -7.32 6.64
CA MET A 229 10.56 -6.92 6.43
C MET A 229 10.04 -7.39 5.07
N ARG A 230 10.84 -7.26 4.00
CA ARG A 230 10.48 -7.74 2.67
C ARG A 230 10.19 -9.24 2.66
N ILE A 231 11.07 -10.05 3.26
CA ILE A 231 10.89 -11.50 3.33
C ILE A 231 9.61 -11.85 4.10
N MET A 232 9.40 -11.23 5.26
CA MET A 232 8.20 -11.48 6.07
C MET A 232 6.90 -11.09 5.35
N MET A 233 6.91 -9.98 4.63
CA MET A 233 5.76 -9.49 3.87
C MET A 233 5.49 -10.36 2.64
N ALA A 234 6.53 -10.84 1.92
CA ALA A 234 6.38 -11.76 0.80
C ALA A 234 5.76 -13.08 1.25
N GLU A 235 6.25 -13.64 2.36
CA GLU A 235 5.71 -14.88 2.94
C GLU A 235 4.24 -14.73 3.36
N GLN A 236 3.85 -13.59 3.92
CA GLN A 236 2.44 -13.32 4.25
C GLN A 236 1.55 -13.39 3.00
N THR A 237 1.99 -12.79 1.89
CA THR A 237 1.23 -12.79 0.64
C THR A 237 1.10 -14.21 0.08
N GLU A 238 2.19 -14.99 0.04
CA GLU A 238 2.15 -16.38 -0.43
C GLU A 238 1.21 -17.26 0.42
N ARG A 239 1.29 -17.15 1.75
CA ARG A 239 0.37 -17.86 2.66
C ARG A 239 -1.08 -17.46 2.44
N THR A 240 -1.35 -16.17 2.37
CA THR A 240 -2.72 -15.65 2.15
C THR A 240 -3.33 -16.19 0.86
N LEU A 241 -2.54 -16.33 -0.19
CA LEU A 241 -2.98 -16.92 -1.46
C LEU A 241 -3.16 -18.43 -1.35
N ALA A 242 -2.21 -19.13 -0.71
CA ALA A 242 -2.28 -20.58 -0.51
C ALA A 242 -3.46 -21.00 0.37
N ASP A 243 -3.79 -20.18 1.37
CA ASP A 243 -4.87 -20.42 2.32
C ASP A 243 -6.25 -20.00 1.78
N TRP A 244 -6.36 -19.54 0.52
CA TRP A 244 -7.65 -19.18 -0.07
C TRP A 244 -8.54 -20.43 -0.16
N PRO A 245 -9.71 -20.46 0.52
CA PRO A 245 -10.52 -21.66 0.60
C PRO A 245 -11.06 -22.06 -0.78
N ARG A 246 -11.14 -23.38 -1.04
CA ARG A 246 -11.64 -23.91 -2.32
C ARG A 246 -13.11 -23.62 -2.57
N ASP A 247 -13.88 -23.46 -1.50
CA ASP A 247 -15.32 -23.15 -1.48
C ASP A 247 -15.59 -21.63 -1.38
N ALA A 248 -14.53 -20.81 -1.29
CA ALA A 248 -14.66 -19.37 -1.31
C ALA A 248 -15.06 -18.85 -2.71
N PRO A 249 -15.61 -17.64 -2.80
CA PRO A 249 -15.90 -17.00 -4.08
C PRO A 249 -14.65 -16.93 -4.98
N ARG A 250 -14.88 -16.79 -6.28
CA ARG A 250 -13.79 -16.70 -7.27
C ARG A 250 -12.80 -15.61 -6.90
N LEU A 251 -11.51 -15.95 -6.95
CA LEU A 251 -10.40 -15.00 -6.80
C LEU A 251 -9.68 -14.81 -8.13
N VAL A 252 -9.57 -13.56 -8.56
CA VAL A 252 -8.66 -13.14 -9.63
C VAL A 252 -7.45 -12.48 -8.97
N TYR A 253 -6.32 -13.15 -8.99
CA TYR A 253 -5.06 -12.59 -8.48
C TYR A 253 -4.28 -11.91 -9.60
N VAL A 254 -3.89 -10.68 -9.36
CA VAL A 254 -3.14 -9.84 -10.30
C VAL A 254 -1.81 -9.43 -9.67
N ARG A 255 -0.72 -10.06 -10.09
CA ARG A 255 0.63 -9.61 -9.76
C ARG A 255 0.98 -8.44 -10.69
N ALA A 256 0.67 -7.22 -10.24
CA ALA A 256 0.74 -6.04 -11.09
C ALA A 256 2.17 -5.55 -11.31
N VAL A 257 3.02 -5.59 -10.29
CA VAL A 257 4.44 -5.17 -10.36
C VAL A 257 5.31 -6.15 -9.60
N ALA A 258 6.19 -6.86 -10.30
CA ALA A 258 7.15 -7.82 -9.74
C ALA A 258 8.57 -7.24 -9.76
N GLU A 259 8.78 -6.10 -9.12
CA GLU A 259 10.08 -5.41 -9.04
C GLU A 259 10.50 -5.17 -7.61
N ARG A 260 11.81 -5.37 -7.34
CA ARG A 260 12.34 -5.37 -5.99
C ARG A 260 12.41 -3.98 -5.35
N GLU A 261 12.64 -2.91 -6.01
CA GLU A 261 13.06 -1.65 -5.37
C GLU A 261 12.24 -0.42 -5.73
N ALA A 262 10.98 -0.40 -5.40
CA ALA A 262 10.18 0.72 -5.84
C ALA A 262 9.43 1.49 -4.73
N THR A 263 9.78 1.29 -3.45
CA THR A 263 9.04 1.92 -2.34
C THR A 263 8.97 3.45 -2.46
N PHE A 264 10.03 4.10 -2.93
CA PHE A 264 10.12 5.55 -3.11
C PHE A 264 10.42 5.98 -4.56
N ALA A 265 10.25 5.10 -5.55
CA ALA A 265 10.48 5.39 -6.97
C ALA A 265 9.28 6.13 -7.59
N VAL A 266 9.08 7.37 -7.16
CA VAL A 266 7.97 8.23 -7.62
C VAL A 266 8.16 8.79 -9.03
N ASP A 267 9.32 8.63 -9.64
CA ASP A 267 9.65 9.00 -11.02
C ASP A 267 9.06 8.01 -12.05
N ARG A 268 8.75 6.76 -11.63
CA ARG A 268 8.21 5.70 -12.48
C ARG A 268 6.68 5.51 -12.38
N ILE A 269 5.96 6.46 -11.82
CA ILE A 269 4.50 6.37 -11.61
C ILE A 269 3.73 6.01 -12.88
N GLN A 270 4.06 6.63 -14.01
CA GLN A 270 3.40 6.36 -15.29
C GLN A 270 3.57 4.90 -15.74
N GLU A 271 4.74 4.35 -15.54
CA GLU A 271 5.06 2.97 -15.86
C GLU A 271 4.28 1.99 -14.97
N TYR A 272 4.25 2.24 -13.67
CA TYR A 272 3.47 1.40 -12.73
C TYR A 272 1.98 1.40 -13.06
N VAL A 273 1.42 2.56 -13.39
CA VAL A 273 0.01 2.65 -13.82
C VAL A 273 -0.26 1.78 -15.04
N GLU A 274 0.61 1.82 -16.06
CA GLU A 274 0.46 0.99 -17.26
C GLU A 274 0.63 -0.50 -16.94
N MET A 275 1.62 -0.87 -16.13
CA MET A 275 1.82 -2.25 -15.68
C MET A 275 0.57 -2.80 -14.99
N GLY A 276 -0.03 -2.03 -14.08
CA GLY A 276 -1.26 -2.42 -13.40
C GLY A 276 -2.44 -2.63 -14.34
N TYR A 277 -2.60 -1.74 -15.32
CA TYR A 277 -3.63 -1.86 -16.34
C TYR A 277 -3.45 -3.13 -17.18
N GLN A 278 -2.26 -3.36 -17.74
CA GLN A 278 -2.00 -4.51 -18.60
C GLN A 278 -2.09 -5.84 -17.83
N ALA A 279 -1.54 -5.91 -16.61
CA ALA A 279 -1.60 -7.10 -15.79
C ALA A 279 -3.05 -7.48 -15.46
N THR A 280 -3.87 -6.50 -15.09
CA THR A 280 -5.29 -6.73 -14.77
C THR A 280 -6.08 -7.14 -15.99
N LYS A 281 -5.90 -6.47 -17.13
CA LYS A 281 -6.54 -6.84 -18.39
C LYS A 281 -6.21 -8.29 -18.78
N LYS A 282 -4.96 -8.69 -18.64
CA LYS A 282 -4.53 -10.07 -18.89
C LYS A 282 -5.16 -11.09 -17.96
N ALA A 283 -5.33 -10.72 -16.68
CA ALA A 283 -5.91 -11.63 -15.68
C ALA A 283 -7.43 -11.79 -15.80
N LEU A 284 -8.09 -10.84 -16.42
CA LEU A 284 -9.54 -10.89 -16.66
C LEU A 284 -9.91 -11.67 -17.93
N GLY A 285 -8.98 -11.93 -18.82
CA GLY A 285 -9.17 -12.64 -20.10
C GLY A 285 -9.20 -11.66 -21.24
#